data_5f45d1bec08cdd6ff2cd900c268a1ff8
#
_entry.id   5f45d1bec08cdd6ff2cd900c268a1ff8
#
_cell.length_a   1.000
_cell.length_b   1.000
_cell.length_c   1.000
_cell.angle_alpha   90.00
_cell.angle_beta   90.00
_cell.angle_gamma   90.00
#
_symmetry.space_group_name_H-M   'P 1'
#
loop_
_entity.id
_entity.type
_entity.pdbx_description
1 polymer ?
#
loop_
_entity_poly.entity_id
_entity_poly.type
_entity_poly.pdbx_seq_one_letter_code
_entity_poly.pdbx_strand_id
1 'polypeptide(L)'
;MDAYQRIVCEWCSNQNQSGATQCQFCGAPLDVKNLVSESGWREAPRLRDMTEIHFDNSTCQVEGEIVPVSEINLAAGDAIYFEHHVMLWKDHQVPVSVMNLPGGAKRSLAGMPHIITVAQGPGRIAFSRDATGELVVLPLHPGQELDVREHAFLAASVRIQYSYIRIKGLANILHGGNGMWMDRFVTQQAPGLLLLHGYGNVFERNLQPGEKIQLEPGSFLFKDSSVTMTTVQIKISTGVFGGHSMYLAEMTGPGRVGIQSMYHHHKGGE
;
A
#
# COMPACT_ATOMS: atom_id res chain seq x y z
N MET A 1 -21.01 -14.24 23.51
CA MET A 1 -20.28 -15.38 22.89
C MET A 1 -19.34 -14.80 21.89
N ASP A 2 -18.14 -14.42 22.38
CA ASP A 2 -17.12 -13.80 21.55
C ASP A 2 -16.21 -14.89 20.97
N ALA A 3 -16.82 -15.78 20.21
CA ALA A 3 -16.07 -16.77 19.48
C ALA A 3 -15.51 -16.10 18.24
N TYR A 4 -14.20 -16.19 18.08
CA TYR A 4 -13.48 -16.11 16.81
C TYR A 4 -12.66 -14.88 16.45
N GLN A 5 -12.41 -13.95 17.33
CA GLN A 5 -11.30 -13.03 17.13
C GLN A 5 -10.00 -13.69 17.60
N ARG A 6 -8.95 -13.64 16.82
CA ARG A 6 -7.63 -14.18 17.16
C ARG A 6 -6.61 -13.06 17.14
N ILE A 7 -5.65 -13.12 18.08
CA ILE A 7 -4.50 -12.22 18.10
C ILE A 7 -3.28 -12.98 17.59
N VAL A 8 -2.58 -12.42 16.60
CA VAL A 8 -1.31 -12.96 16.11
C VAL A 8 -0.18 -12.37 16.94
N CYS A 9 0.68 -13.22 17.47
CA CYS A 9 1.86 -12.78 18.20
C CYS A 9 2.92 -12.24 17.24
N GLU A 10 3.41 -11.03 17.46
CA GLU A 10 4.45 -10.40 16.64
C GLU A 10 5.79 -11.14 16.72
N TRP A 11 6.07 -11.82 17.83
CA TRP A 11 7.34 -12.49 18.07
C TRP A 11 7.44 -13.89 17.47
N CYS A 12 6.35 -14.69 17.55
CA CYS A 12 6.40 -16.08 17.10
C CYS A 12 5.35 -16.39 16.03
N SER A 13 4.56 -15.42 15.61
CA SER A 13 3.49 -15.54 14.59
C SER A 13 2.39 -16.54 14.91
N ASN A 14 2.35 -17.08 16.14
CA ASN A 14 1.29 -18.00 16.57
C ASN A 14 0.01 -17.24 16.91
N GLN A 15 -1.12 -17.86 16.61
CA GLN A 15 -2.45 -17.32 16.90
C GLN A 15 -2.85 -17.62 18.35
N ASN A 16 -3.43 -16.63 19.02
CA ASN A 16 -3.93 -16.68 20.39
C ASN A 16 -5.40 -16.27 20.44
N GLN A 17 -6.08 -16.52 21.54
CA GLN A 17 -7.46 -16.06 21.74
C GLN A 17 -7.53 -14.54 21.91
N SER A 18 -8.65 -13.93 21.52
CA SER A 18 -8.82 -12.47 21.49
C SER A 18 -8.66 -11.76 22.84
N GLY A 19 -8.89 -12.43 23.94
CA GLY A 19 -8.71 -11.87 25.29
C GLY A 19 -7.34 -12.10 25.91
N ALA A 20 -6.42 -12.77 25.20
CA ALA A 20 -5.10 -13.07 25.74
C ALA A 20 -4.24 -11.79 25.78
N THR A 21 -3.61 -11.52 26.90
CA THR A 21 -2.65 -10.42 27.11
C THR A 21 -1.21 -10.86 26.91
N GLN A 22 -0.99 -12.19 26.88
CA GLN A 22 0.32 -12.80 26.63
C GLN A 22 0.18 -13.98 25.69
N CYS A 23 1.17 -14.18 24.85
CA CYS A 23 1.23 -15.30 23.93
C CYS A 23 1.40 -16.62 24.67
N GLN A 24 0.50 -17.58 24.42
CA GLN A 24 0.52 -18.91 25.04
C GLN A 24 1.75 -19.74 24.62
N PHE A 25 2.41 -19.39 23.53
CA PHE A 25 3.54 -20.14 22.98
C PHE A 25 4.90 -19.58 23.38
N CYS A 26 5.08 -18.26 23.38
CA CYS A 26 6.38 -17.65 23.68
C CYS A 26 6.37 -16.68 24.86
N GLY A 27 5.21 -16.43 25.48
CA GLY A 27 5.08 -15.54 26.65
C GLY A 27 5.16 -14.05 26.33
N ALA A 28 5.35 -13.67 25.07
CA ALA A 28 5.41 -12.26 24.69
C ALA A 28 4.08 -11.54 24.93
N PRO A 29 4.08 -10.23 25.26
CA PRO A 29 2.85 -9.46 25.37
C PRO A 29 2.11 -9.39 24.02
N LEU A 30 0.79 -9.47 24.06
CA LEU A 30 -0.08 -9.35 22.89
C LEU A 30 -0.73 -7.97 22.84
N ASP A 31 -0.77 -7.36 21.67
CA ASP A 31 -1.41 -6.08 21.43
C ASP A 31 -2.74 -6.29 20.67
N VAL A 32 -3.78 -5.58 21.09
CA VAL A 32 -5.12 -5.62 20.48
C VAL A 32 -5.09 -5.26 18.99
N LYS A 33 -4.12 -4.44 18.56
CA LYS A 33 -3.91 -4.11 17.13
C LYS A 33 -3.62 -5.32 16.24
N ASN A 34 -3.23 -6.46 16.82
CA ASN A 34 -2.92 -7.69 16.10
C ASN A 34 -4.12 -8.64 16.00
N LEU A 35 -5.34 -8.15 16.26
CA LEU A 35 -6.57 -8.89 16.05
C LEU A 35 -6.76 -9.21 14.57
N VAL A 36 -7.02 -10.48 14.29
CA VAL A 36 -7.34 -10.98 12.96
C VAL A 36 -8.78 -11.47 12.96
N SER A 37 -9.57 -11.03 11.99
CA SER A 37 -10.96 -11.51 11.82
C SER A 37 -10.99 -13.01 11.46
N GLU A 38 -12.15 -13.65 11.61
CA GLU A 38 -12.34 -15.04 11.18
C GLU A 38 -11.98 -15.27 9.71
N SER A 39 -12.24 -14.31 8.87
CA SER A 39 -11.91 -14.33 7.44
C SER A 39 -10.42 -14.08 7.15
N GLY A 40 -9.59 -13.89 8.19
CA GLY A 40 -8.14 -13.71 8.08
C GLY A 40 -7.68 -12.29 7.76
N TRP A 41 -8.59 -11.32 7.74
CA TRP A 41 -8.23 -9.92 7.57
C TRP A 41 -7.85 -9.29 8.90
N ARG A 42 -6.82 -8.47 8.90
CA ARG A 42 -6.47 -7.58 10.00
C ARG A 42 -6.42 -6.13 9.50
N GLU A 43 -6.78 -5.22 10.36
CA GLU A 43 -6.54 -3.81 10.12
C GLU A 43 -5.03 -3.59 10.04
N ALA A 44 -4.58 -2.87 9.02
CA ALA A 44 -3.16 -2.53 8.91
C ALA A 44 -2.74 -1.73 10.15
N PRO A 45 -1.53 -1.98 10.69
CA PRO A 45 -1.09 -1.29 11.90
C PRO A 45 -1.12 0.22 11.67
N ARG A 46 -1.99 0.91 12.38
CA ARG A 46 -1.95 2.37 12.45
C ARG A 46 -0.79 2.75 13.33
N LEU A 47 0.06 3.58 12.82
CA LEU A 47 1.01 4.26 13.67
C LEU A 47 0.23 5.19 14.60
N ARG A 48 0.53 5.12 15.87
CA ARG A 48 0.01 6.09 16.82
C ARG A 48 0.49 7.47 16.44
N ASP A 49 -0.35 8.45 16.66
CA ASP A 49 0.00 9.84 16.54
C ASP A 49 1.36 10.12 17.20
N MET A 50 2.25 10.83 16.50
CA MET A 50 3.62 11.14 16.93
C MET A 50 4.58 9.94 17.10
N THR A 51 4.21 8.74 16.63
CA THR A 51 5.16 7.62 16.60
C THR A 51 6.30 7.93 15.62
N GLU A 52 7.53 7.89 16.12
CA GLU A 52 8.73 8.09 15.29
C GLU A 52 9.23 6.77 14.72
N ILE A 53 9.47 6.75 13.42
CA ILE A 53 10.02 5.62 12.68
C ILE A 53 11.37 6.03 12.12
N HIS A 54 12.38 5.20 12.35
CA HIS A 54 13.72 5.42 11.85
C HIS A 54 13.94 4.69 10.52
N PHE A 55 14.56 5.38 9.57
CA PHE A 55 15.04 4.80 8.32
C PHE A 55 16.32 5.52 7.89
N ASP A 56 17.31 4.77 7.43
CA ASP A 56 18.66 5.30 7.19
C ASP A 56 19.15 6.09 8.44
N ASN A 57 19.47 7.37 8.29
CA ASN A 57 19.79 8.28 9.41
C ASN A 57 18.65 9.28 9.69
N SER A 58 17.51 9.08 9.06
CA SER A 58 16.35 9.98 9.06
C SER A 58 15.22 9.43 9.90
N THR A 59 14.23 10.27 10.19
CA THR A 59 13.03 9.87 10.92
C THR A 59 11.76 10.30 10.17
N CYS A 60 10.69 9.55 10.40
CA CYS A 60 9.35 9.82 9.90
C CYS A 60 8.36 9.77 11.05
N GLN A 61 7.53 10.79 11.19
CA GLN A 61 6.39 10.81 12.11
C GLN A 61 5.08 10.89 11.32
N VAL A 62 4.03 10.27 11.83
CA VAL A 62 2.69 10.35 11.24
C VAL A 62 1.75 10.97 12.25
N GLU A 63 1.00 11.96 11.81
CA GLU A 63 0.07 12.73 12.63
C GLU A 63 -1.30 12.80 11.95
N GLY A 64 -2.35 12.87 12.76
CA GLY A 64 -3.73 13.01 12.31
C GLY A 64 -4.40 11.69 11.97
N GLU A 65 -5.74 11.68 12.08
CA GLU A 65 -6.53 10.45 11.96
C GLU A 65 -7.31 10.35 10.63
N ILE A 66 -7.86 11.47 10.15
CA ILE A 66 -8.79 11.47 9.02
C ILE A 66 -8.06 11.69 7.70
N VAL A 67 -7.16 12.67 7.70
CA VAL A 67 -6.25 13.00 6.58
C VAL A 67 -4.85 13.10 7.18
N PRO A 68 -4.18 11.96 7.37
CA PRO A 68 -2.92 11.94 8.09
C PRO A 68 -1.79 12.61 7.28
N VAL A 69 -0.86 13.17 8.03
CA VAL A 69 0.36 13.83 7.52
C VAL A 69 1.56 13.02 7.95
N SER A 70 2.48 12.75 7.03
CA SER A 70 3.81 12.25 7.38
C SER A 70 4.82 13.39 7.33
N GLU A 71 5.44 13.68 8.46
CA GLU A 71 6.60 14.57 8.54
C GLU A 71 7.88 13.75 8.55
N ILE A 72 8.80 14.08 7.66
CA ILE A 72 10.09 13.40 7.54
C ILE A 72 11.20 14.40 7.85
N ASN A 73 12.04 14.04 8.81
CA ASN A 73 13.27 14.76 9.13
C ASN A 73 14.43 14.05 8.44
N LEU A 74 14.83 14.59 7.29
CA LEU A 74 15.93 14.04 6.50
C LEU A 74 17.26 14.43 7.07
N ALA A 75 18.11 13.46 7.34
CA ALA A 75 19.50 13.67 7.71
C ALA A 75 20.35 14.07 6.50
N ALA A 76 21.52 14.64 6.77
CA ALA A 76 22.47 14.96 5.71
C ALA A 76 22.92 13.70 4.96
N GLY A 77 22.80 13.73 3.62
CA GLY A 77 23.13 12.59 2.77
C GLY A 77 21.97 11.64 2.49
N ASP A 78 20.88 11.72 3.24
CA ASP A 78 19.67 10.96 2.96
C ASP A 78 18.77 11.70 1.98
N ALA A 79 17.93 10.95 1.27
CA ALA A 79 16.98 11.50 0.32
C ALA A 79 15.70 10.65 0.25
N ILE A 80 14.62 11.29 -0.15
CA ILE A 80 13.32 10.66 -0.38
C ILE A 80 12.77 11.11 -1.73
N TYR A 81 12.10 10.21 -2.45
CA TYR A 81 11.39 10.56 -3.67
C TYR A 81 9.88 10.41 -3.48
N PHE A 82 9.09 11.20 -4.20
CA PHE A 82 7.65 11.33 -3.98
C PHE A 82 6.93 11.85 -5.22
N GLU A 83 5.62 11.64 -5.29
CA GLU A 83 4.76 12.29 -6.27
C GLU A 83 4.63 13.79 -5.96
N HIS A 84 4.80 14.65 -6.97
CA HIS A 84 4.92 16.09 -6.79
C HIS A 84 3.71 16.78 -6.11
N HIS A 85 2.51 16.20 -6.23
CA HIS A 85 1.27 16.77 -5.72
C HIS A 85 0.94 16.37 -4.27
N VAL A 86 1.75 15.53 -3.64
CA VAL A 86 1.51 15.06 -2.26
C VAL A 86 2.30 15.84 -1.21
N MET A 87 3.23 16.69 -1.62
CA MET A 87 4.03 17.51 -0.71
C MET A 87 3.18 18.65 -0.14
N LEU A 88 3.09 18.73 1.19
CA LEU A 88 2.43 19.84 1.89
C LEU A 88 3.36 21.02 2.09
N TRP A 89 4.52 20.78 2.67
CA TRP A 89 5.52 21.79 2.95
C TRP A 89 6.91 21.17 3.08
N LYS A 90 7.93 21.99 3.02
CA LYS A 90 9.31 21.64 3.31
C LYS A 90 10.05 22.83 3.91
N ASP A 91 11.11 22.59 4.63
CA ASP A 91 12.04 23.63 5.06
C ASP A 91 12.67 24.28 3.83
N HIS A 92 12.90 25.60 3.90
CA HIS A 92 13.40 26.38 2.78
C HIS A 92 14.70 25.82 2.19
N GLN A 93 15.60 25.35 3.05
CA GLN A 93 16.91 24.83 2.66
C GLN A 93 16.88 23.42 2.04
N VAL A 94 15.80 22.66 2.15
CA VAL A 94 15.69 21.32 1.55
C VAL A 94 15.64 21.45 0.03
N PRO A 95 16.67 21.03 -0.72
CA PRO A 95 16.64 21.08 -2.16
C PRO A 95 15.73 20.00 -2.72
N VAL A 96 15.02 20.36 -3.79
CA VAL A 96 14.20 19.42 -4.55
C VAL A 96 14.63 19.41 -6.01
N SER A 97 14.60 18.22 -6.61
CA SER A 97 14.96 18.01 -8.01
C SER A 97 14.02 16.97 -8.64
N VAL A 98 14.06 16.84 -9.94
CA VAL A 98 13.26 15.84 -10.66
C VAL A 98 14.08 14.57 -10.80
N MET A 99 13.44 13.42 -10.48
CA MET A 99 14.01 12.10 -10.71
C MET A 99 13.95 11.76 -12.19
N ASN A 100 15.10 11.45 -12.79
CA ASN A 100 15.14 10.92 -14.16
C ASN A 100 14.65 9.47 -14.18
N LEU A 101 13.44 9.28 -14.70
CA LEU A 101 12.86 7.96 -14.86
C LEU A 101 13.10 7.44 -16.28
N PRO A 102 13.66 6.23 -16.45
CA PRO A 102 13.80 5.65 -17.78
C PRO A 102 12.42 5.38 -18.39
N GLY A 103 12.28 5.64 -19.70
CA GLY A 103 11.08 5.32 -20.47
C GLY A 103 9.95 6.36 -20.44
N GLY A 104 10.25 7.64 -20.25
CA GLY A 104 9.27 8.75 -20.12
C GLY A 104 8.14 8.75 -21.18
N ALA A 105 8.44 8.48 -22.45
CA ALA A 105 7.42 8.42 -23.51
C ALA A 105 6.41 7.28 -23.33
N LYS A 106 6.85 6.10 -22.83
CA LYS A 106 5.96 4.97 -22.54
C LYS A 106 5.10 5.23 -21.31
N ARG A 107 5.61 5.96 -20.33
CA ARG A 107 4.89 6.37 -19.14
C ARG A 107 3.78 7.36 -19.47
N SER A 108 4.05 8.31 -20.40
CA SER A 108 3.07 9.25 -20.93
C SER A 108 1.85 8.54 -21.53
N LEU A 109 2.10 7.56 -22.37
CA LEU A 109 1.06 6.78 -23.01
C LEU A 109 0.27 5.88 -22.03
N ALA A 110 0.83 5.62 -20.86
CA ALA A 110 0.23 4.78 -19.81
C ALA A 110 -0.60 5.59 -18.80
N GLY A 111 -0.64 6.94 -18.91
CA GLY A 111 -1.32 7.81 -17.92
C GLY A 111 -0.60 7.90 -16.58
N MET A 112 0.63 7.37 -16.48
CA MET A 112 1.39 7.34 -15.22
C MET A 112 2.01 8.70 -14.90
N PRO A 113 2.24 9.01 -13.61
CA PRO A 113 2.92 10.24 -13.22
C PRO A 113 4.26 10.39 -13.94
N HIS A 114 4.42 11.51 -14.63
CA HIS A 114 5.63 11.79 -15.40
C HIS A 114 6.76 12.35 -14.54
N ILE A 115 6.40 12.91 -13.39
CA ILE A 115 7.31 13.68 -12.55
C ILE A 115 7.30 13.02 -11.16
N ILE A 116 8.41 12.38 -10.84
CA ILE A 116 8.76 12.01 -9.49
C ILE A 116 9.82 13.00 -9.02
N THR A 117 9.57 13.57 -7.86
CA THR A 117 10.44 14.58 -7.25
C THR A 117 11.31 13.91 -6.19
N VAL A 118 12.54 14.38 -6.04
CA VAL A 118 13.48 13.96 -4.99
C VAL A 118 13.77 15.15 -4.08
N ALA A 119 13.63 14.96 -2.77
CA ALA A 119 14.12 15.89 -1.77
C ALA A 119 15.35 15.31 -1.09
N GLN A 120 16.34 16.16 -0.80
CA GLN A 120 17.58 15.78 -0.13
C GLN A 120 17.71 16.51 1.19
N GLY A 121 18.18 15.81 2.22
CA GLY A 121 18.50 16.41 3.51
C GLY A 121 19.79 17.24 3.49
N PRO A 122 20.04 18.00 4.57
CA PRO A 122 19.28 17.98 5.81
C PRO A 122 18.06 18.90 5.82
N GLY A 123 17.03 18.53 6.57
CA GLY A 123 15.85 19.34 6.84
C GLY A 123 14.55 18.55 6.79
N ARG A 124 13.44 19.21 7.04
CA ARG A 124 12.13 18.58 7.15
C ARG A 124 11.29 18.78 5.91
N ILE A 125 10.45 17.78 5.62
CA ILE A 125 9.46 17.78 4.54
C ILE A 125 8.25 16.99 4.98
N ALA A 126 7.05 17.43 4.60
CA ALA A 126 5.81 16.77 4.96
C ALA A 126 4.95 16.42 3.74
N PHE A 127 4.27 15.29 3.86
CA PHE A 127 3.43 14.72 2.82
C PHE A 127 2.05 14.39 3.35
N SER A 128 1.05 14.56 2.50
CA SER A 128 -0.31 14.08 2.71
C SER A 128 -1.00 13.90 1.37
N ARG A 129 -2.19 13.30 1.39
CA ARG A 129 -3.05 13.23 0.22
C ARG A 129 -4.33 14.01 0.49
N ASP A 130 -4.85 14.68 -0.52
CA ASP A 130 -6.14 15.38 -0.46
C ASP A 130 -7.30 14.37 -0.50
N ALA A 131 -7.35 13.50 0.50
CA ALA A 131 -8.38 12.48 0.64
C ALA A 131 -8.38 11.88 2.06
N THR A 132 -9.56 11.48 2.51
CA THR A 132 -9.72 10.73 3.75
C THR A 132 -9.15 9.32 3.61
N GLY A 133 -8.40 8.87 4.62
CA GLY A 133 -7.82 7.53 4.58
C GLY A 133 -6.69 7.32 5.57
N GLU A 134 -5.91 6.30 5.33
CA GLU A 134 -4.80 5.92 6.19
C GLU A 134 -3.46 6.05 5.46
N LEU A 135 -2.46 6.53 6.19
CA LEU A 135 -1.07 6.46 5.81
C LEU A 135 -0.51 5.09 6.20
N VAL A 136 -0.16 4.31 5.19
CA VAL A 136 0.44 2.99 5.39
C VAL A 136 1.94 3.15 5.26
N VAL A 137 2.65 2.90 6.36
CA VAL A 137 4.10 2.97 6.40
C VAL A 137 4.66 1.55 6.34
N LEU A 138 5.36 1.24 5.26
CA LEU A 138 5.87 -0.09 4.98
C LEU A 138 7.41 -0.08 4.95
N PRO A 139 8.07 -0.62 5.97
CA PRO A 139 9.47 -0.98 5.83
C PRO A 139 9.59 -2.15 4.85
N LEU A 140 10.38 -1.98 3.79
CA LEU A 140 10.72 -3.04 2.87
C LEU A 140 12.13 -3.54 3.17
N HIS A 141 12.27 -4.85 3.32
CA HIS A 141 13.56 -5.51 3.55
C HIS A 141 14.21 -5.96 2.24
N PRO A 142 15.54 -6.16 2.19
CA PRO A 142 16.24 -6.62 1.00
C PRO A 142 15.61 -7.88 0.40
N GLY A 143 15.37 -7.84 -0.91
CA GLY A 143 14.71 -8.92 -1.65
C GLY A 143 13.18 -8.84 -1.67
N GLN A 144 12.57 -7.93 -0.92
CA GLN A 144 11.12 -7.72 -1.00
C GLN A 144 10.76 -6.86 -2.21
N GLU A 145 9.67 -7.25 -2.84
CA GLU A 145 9.12 -6.62 -4.01
C GLU A 145 7.60 -6.46 -3.83
N LEU A 146 7.11 -5.22 -3.94
CA LEU A 146 5.73 -4.86 -3.71
C LEU A 146 5.12 -4.21 -4.95
N ASP A 147 3.97 -4.71 -5.37
CA ASP A 147 3.15 -4.11 -6.41
C ASP A 147 2.04 -3.29 -5.77
N VAL A 148 1.95 -2.03 -6.13
CA VAL A 148 1.08 -1.03 -5.51
C VAL A 148 0.14 -0.47 -6.56
N ARG A 149 -1.11 -0.22 -6.18
CA ARG A 149 -2.09 0.45 -7.03
C ARG A 149 -1.58 1.82 -7.46
N GLU A 150 -1.82 2.16 -8.71
CA GLU A 150 -1.63 3.51 -9.24
C GLU A 150 -2.30 4.56 -8.32
N HIS A 151 -1.61 5.67 -8.09
CA HIS A 151 -2.03 6.78 -7.21
C HIS A 151 -2.09 6.47 -5.71
N ALA A 152 -1.67 5.31 -5.23
CA ALA A 152 -1.54 5.05 -3.80
C ALA A 152 -0.17 5.46 -3.24
N PHE A 153 0.83 5.58 -4.10
CA PHE A 153 2.17 5.97 -3.72
C PHE A 153 2.22 7.43 -3.23
N LEU A 154 2.89 7.67 -2.10
CA LEU A 154 3.20 9.00 -1.59
C LEU A 154 4.68 9.29 -1.70
N ALA A 155 5.50 8.54 -0.95
CA ALA A 155 6.93 8.78 -0.89
C ALA A 155 7.70 7.49 -0.56
N ALA A 156 8.97 7.43 -0.95
CA ALA A 156 9.85 6.34 -0.59
C ALA A 156 11.29 6.80 -0.43
N SER A 157 12.04 6.15 0.47
CA SER A 157 13.48 6.36 0.58
C SER A 157 14.20 5.92 -0.69
N VAL A 158 15.31 6.57 -1.03
CA VAL A 158 16.08 6.26 -2.25
C VAL A 158 16.70 4.87 -2.27
N ARG A 159 16.63 4.12 -1.17
CA ARG A 159 16.99 2.69 -1.09
C ARG A 159 16.02 1.81 -1.86
N ILE A 160 14.79 2.28 -2.07
CA ILE A 160 13.76 1.57 -2.81
C ILE A 160 13.85 1.97 -4.28
N GLN A 161 13.99 0.98 -5.15
CA GLN A 161 13.92 1.19 -6.59
C GLN A 161 12.46 1.22 -7.05
N TYR A 162 12.13 2.21 -7.86
CA TYR A 162 10.82 2.39 -8.44
C TYR A 162 10.78 1.91 -9.89
N SER A 163 9.80 1.12 -10.21
CA SER A 163 9.46 0.70 -11.57
C SER A 163 7.94 0.57 -11.70
N TYR A 164 7.47 0.03 -12.82
CA TYR A 164 6.04 -0.22 -13.02
C TYR A 164 5.84 -1.51 -13.80
N ILE A 165 4.70 -2.13 -13.58
CA ILE A 165 4.29 -3.34 -14.31
C ILE A 165 2.91 -3.14 -14.92
N ARG A 166 2.64 -3.92 -15.97
CA ARG A 166 1.33 -3.97 -16.60
C ARG A 166 0.69 -5.33 -16.34
N ILE A 167 -0.51 -5.32 -15.75
CA ILE A 167 -1.30 -6.54 -15.60
C ILE A 167 -2.16 -6.74 -16.83
N LYS A 168 -1.90 -7.85 -17.52
CA LYS A 168 -2.70 -8.26 -18.67
C LYS A 168 -4.04 -8.85 -18.19
N GLY A 169 -5.16 -8.47 -18.82
CA GLY A 169 -6.47 -9.05 -18.53
C GLY A 169 -7.43 -8.16 -17.72
N LEU A 170 -6.98 -7.35 -16.78
CA LEU A 170 -7.79 -6.35 -16.07
C LEU A 170 -8.08 -5.10 -16.93
N ALA A 171 -7.43 -5.01 -18.05
CA ALA A 171 -7.42 -3.87 -18.95
C ALA A 171 -8.78 -3.43 -19.46
N ASN A 172 -9.64 -4.38 -19.75
CA ASN A 172 -10.92 -4.09 -20.42
C ASN A 172 -12.00 -3.59 -19.46
N ILE A 173 -11.72 -3.64 -18.14
CA ILE A 173 -12.77 -3.52 -17.13
C ILE A 173 -12.74 -2.18 -16.41
N LEU A 174 -11.55 -1.67 -16.12
CA LEU A 174 -11.41 -0.47 -15.28
C LEU A 174 -11.11 0.82 -16.07
N HIS A 175 -10.53 0.71 -17.27
CA HIS A 175 -10.03 1.87 -18.03
C HIS A 175 -10.17 1.74 -19.55
N GLY A 176 -11.22 1.11 -20.04
CA GLY A 176 -11.52 1.15 -21.48
C GLY A 176 -10.47 0.48 -22.40
N GLY A 177 -9.76 -0.54 -21.92
CA GLY A 177 -8.88 -1.35 -22.80
C GLY A 177 -7.37 -1.16 -22.60
N ASN A 178 -6.93 -0.18 -21.82
CA ASN A 178 -5.50 0.16 -21.72
C ASN A 178 -4.66 -0.67 -20.72
N GLY A 179 -5.26 -1.57 -19.96
CA GLY A 179 -4.57 -2.35 -18.91
C GLY A 179 -4.57 -1.65 -17.56
N MET A 180 -4.38 -2.45 -16.52
CA MET A 180 -4.07 -1.91 -15.20
C MET A 180 -2.56 -1.79 -15.08
N TRP A 181 -2.09 -0.61 -14.81
CA TRP A 181 -0.71 -0.35 -14.43
C TRP A 181 -0.60 -0.39 -12.91
N MET A 182 0.50 -0.88 -12.41
CA MET A 182 0.84 -0.83 -10.99
C MET A 182 2.27 -0.34 -10.83
N ASP A 183 2.47 0.44 -9.79
CA ASP A 183 3.78 0.81 -9.34
C ASP A 183 4.46 -0.38 -8.66
N ARG A 184 5.75 -0.59 -8.93
CA ARG A 184 6.53 -1.66 -8.35
C ARG A 184 7.72 -1.09 -7.60
N PHE A 185 7.84 -1.49 -6.34
CA PHE A 185 8.86 -1.06 -5.41
C PHE A 185 9.71 -2.25 -4.98
N VAL A 186 11.03 -2.12 -5.10
CA VAL A 186 11.98 -3.21 -4.82
C VAL A 186 13.13 -2.68 -3.99
N THR A 187 13.52 -3.42 -2.95
CA THR A 187 14.78 -3.18 -2.24
C THR A 187 15.75 -4.33 -2.51
N GLN A 188 17.00 -4.01 -2.80
CA GLN A 188 18.01 -5.03 -3.13
C GLN A 188 19.07 -5.20 -2.04
N GLN A 189 19.64 -4.12 -1.52
CA GLN A 189 20.83 -4.16 -0.67
C GLN A 189 20.57 -3.75 0.77
N ALA A 190 19.67 -2.82 1.01
CA ALA A 190 19.38 -2.27 2.33
C ALA A 190 17.88 -2.07 2.51
N PRO A 191 17.37 -2.11 3.76
CA PRO A 191 15.98 -1.77 4.03
C PRO A 191 15.66 -0.35 3.55
N GLY A 192 14.40 -0.12 3.17
CA GLY A 192 13.89 1.19 2.80
C GLY A 192 12.49 1.43 3.35
N LEU A 193 12.07 2.69 3.40
CA LEU A 193 10.75 3.10 3.85
C LEU A 193 9.88 3.46 2.66
N LEU A 194 8.70 2.86 2.57
CA LEU A 194 7.66 3.15 1.58
C LEU A 194 6.42 3.70 2.28
N LEU A 195 5.91 4.82 1.81
CA LEU A 195 4.69 5.46 2.29
C LEU A 195 3.61 5.36 1.23
N LEU A 196 2.47 4.79 1.60
CA LEU A 196 1.29 4.69 0.75
C LEU A 196 0.11 5.39 1.42
N HIS A 197 -0.86 5.81 0.61
CA HIS A 197 -2.16 6.24 1.08
C HIS A 197 -3.23 5.25 0.62
N GLY A 198 -4.02 4.74 1.57
CA GLY A 198 -5.22 3.97 1.31
C GLY A 198 -6.47 4.80 1.64
N TYR A 199 -7.48 4.74 0.79
CA TYR A 199 -8.75 5.43 1.01
C TYR A 199 -9.60 4.70 2.06
N GLY A 200 -10.05 5.41 3.09
CA GLY A 200 -10.73 4.83 4.24
C GLY A 200 -9.77 4.00 5.11
N ASN A 201 -10.25 2.88 5.61
CA ASN A 201 -9.44 1.96 6.39
C ASN A 201 -8.67 0.99 5.49
N VAL A 202 -7.47 0.63 5.91
CA VAL A 202 -6.63 -0.34 5.21
C VAL A 202 -6.60 -1.65 5.98
N PHE A 203 -6.79 -2.74 5.26
CA PHE A 203 -6.72 -4.10 5.79
C PHE A 203 -5.72 -4.91 5.00
N GLU A 204 -5.04 -5.84 5.66
CA GLU A 204 -4.14 -6.79 5.01
C GLU A 204 -4.50 -8.23 5.34
N ARG A 205 -4.19 -9.14 4.42
CA ARG A 205 -4.32 -10.57 4.58
C ARG A 205 -3.13 -11.28 3.96
N ASN A 206 -2.59 -12.26 4.68
CA ASN A 206 -1.53 -13.11 4.17
C ASN A 206 -2.14 -14.40 3.61
N LEU A 207 -2.08 -14.55 2.30
CA LEU A 207 -2.60 -15.72 1.59
C LEU A 207 -1.60 -16.87 1.66
N GLN A 208 -2.10 -18.06 1.96
CA GLN A 208 -1.32 -19.28 1.91
C GLN A 208 -1.06 -19.70 0.46
N PRO A 209 -0.04 -20.56 0.20
CA PRO A 209 0.19 -21.09 -1.15
C PRO A 209 -1.08 -21.73 -1.74
N GLY A 210 -1.51 -21.22 -2.92
CA GLY A 210 -2.70 -21.66 -3.62
C GLY A 210 -4.03 -21.14 -3.07
N GLU A 211 -4.02 -20.42 -1.96
CA GLU A 211 -5.21 -19.76 -1.42
C GLU A 211 -5.67 -18.65 -2.37
N LYS A 212 -6.98 -18.59 -2.60
CA LYS A 212 -7.58 -17.64 -3.53
C LYS A 212 -8.62 -16.77 -2.84
N ILE A 213 -8.60 -15.48 -3.16
CA ILE A 213 -9.65 -14.53 -2.81
C ILE A 213 -10.02 -13.71 -4.04
N GLN A 214 -11.25 -13.21 -4.07
CA GLN A 214 -11.72 -12.33 -5.12
C GLN A 214 -12.07 -10.97 -4.51
N LEU A 215 -11.56 -9.91 -5.12
CA LEU A 215 -11.72 -8.54 -4.67
C LEU A 215 -12.45 -7.72 -5.73
N GLU A 216 -13.22 -6.75 -5.29
CA GLU A 216 -13.61 -5.63 -6.14
C GLU A 216 -12.34 -4.88 -6.54
N PRO A 217 -12.06 -4.67 -7.83
CA PRO A 217 -10.79 -4.10 -8.27
C PRO A 217 -10.45 -2.74 -7.67
N GLY A 218 -11.46 -1.92 -7.37
CA GLY A 218 -11.29 -0.62 -6.72
C GLY A 218 -10.80 -0.67 -5.29
N SER A 219 -11.02 -1.79 -4.58
CA SER A 219 -10.56 -1.98 -3.21
C SER A 219 -9.11 -2.45 -3.09
N PHE A 220 -8.49 -2.90 -4.18
CA PHE A 220 -7.09 -3.31 -4.17
C PHE A 220 -6.17 -2.12 -3.84
N LEU A 221 -5.20 -2.31 -2.95
CA LEU A 221 -4.21 -1.31 -2.59
C LEU A 221 -2.77 -1.75 -2.94
N PHE A 222 -2.34 -2.90 -2.43
CA PHE A 222 -1.02 -3.47 -2.73
C PHE A 222 -1.01 -5.00 -2.63
N LYS A 223 0.03 -5.61 -3.16
CA LYS A 223 0.33 -7.04 -2.98
C LYS A 223 1.83 -7.30 -3.03
N ASP A 224 2.27 -8.36 -2.36
CA ASP A 224 3.60 -8.90 -2.60
C ASP A 224 3.69 -9.42 -4.04
N SER A 225 4.88 -9.35 -4.67
CA SER A 225 5.06 -9.79 -6.05
C SER A 225 4.81 -11.28 -6.25
N SER A 226 4.93 -12.08 -5.19
CA SER A 226 4.61 -13.51 -5.16
C SER A 226 3.12 -13.83 -5.34
N VAL A 227 2.23 -12.88 -5.01
CA VAL A 227 0.79 -13.04 -5.22
C VAL A 227 0.47 -12.79 -6.69
N THR A 228 -0.17 -13.76 -7.34
CA THR A 228 -0.67 -13.57 -8.71
C THR A 228 -2.02 -12.90 -8.69
N MET A 229 -2.27 -12.04 -9.68
CA MET A 229 -3.53 -11.30 -9.85
C MET A 229 -4.09 -11.57 -11.25
N THR A 230 -5.33 -12.06 -11.31
CA THR A 230 -6.04 -12.33 -12.55
C THR A 230 -7.44 -11.75 -12.51
N THR A 231 -8.13 -11.72 -13.67
CA THR A 231 -9.51 -11.24 -13.74
C THR A 231 -10.46 -12.40 -13.84
N VAL A 232 -11.53 -12.36 -13.05
CA VAL A 232 -12.66 -13.29 -13.13
C VAL A 232 -13.93 -12.54 -13.49
N GLN A 233 -14.62 -13.02 -14.49
CA GLN A 233 -15.94 -12.51 -14.86
C GLN A 233 -17.03 -13.36 -14.21
N ILE A 234 -17.89 -12.73 -13.42
CA ILE A 234 -19.08 -13.35 -12.85
C ILE A 234 -20.28 -12.89 -13.67
N LYS A 235 -20.99 -13.83 -14.26
CA LYS A 235 -22.25 -13.58 -14.95
C LYS A 235 -23.41 -13.72 -13.96
N ILE A 236 -24.09 -12.61 -13.69
CA ILE A 236 -25.29 -12.59 -12.84
C ILE A 236 -26.50 -12.60 -13.76
N SER A 237 -27.24 -13.71 -13.77
CA SER A 237 -28.50 -13.81 -14.52
C SER A 237 -29.62 -13.16 -13.71
N THR A 238 -30.33 -12.21 -14.30
CA THR A 238 -31.50 -11.55 -13.69
C THR A 238 -32.83 -12.10 -14.25
N GLY A 239 -32.86 -13.36 -14.75
CA GLY A 239 -34.00 -13.98 -15.34
C GLY A 239 -34.05 -13.83 -16.87
N VAL A 240 -35.24 -13.96 -17.46
CA VAL A 240 -35.44 -14.08 -18.92
C VAL A 240 -35.03 -12.83 -19.71
N PHE A 241 -34.88 -11.68 -19.08
CA PHE A 241 -34.72 -10.39 -19.79
C PHE A 241 -33.45 -9.59 -19.46
N GLY A 242 -32.48 -10.15 -18.72
CA GLY A 242 -31.25 -9.40 -18.45
C GLY A 242 -30.16 -10.21 -17.75
N GLY A 243 -28.91 -9.87 -18.04
CA GLY A 243 -27.74 -10.36 -17.36
C GLY A 243 -26.76 -9.22 -17.14
N HIS A 244 -26.19 -9.14 -15.94
CA HIS A 244 -25.08 -8.22 -15.65
C HIS A 244 -23.80 -9.03 -15.49
N SER A 245 -22.72 -8.52 -16.04
CA SER A 245 -21.40 -9.10 -15.82
C SER A 245 -20.67 -8.24 -14.79
N MET A 246 -20.21 -8.88 -13.75
CA MET A 246 -19.33 -8.27 -12.75
C MET A 246 -17.93 -8.87 -12.93
N TYR A 247 -16.92 -8.02 -12.81
CA TYR A 247 -15.53 -8.44 -12.90
C TYR A 247 -14.86 -8.26 -11.55
N LEU A 248 -14.15 -9.28 -11.12
CA LEU A 248 -13.39 -9.27 -9.87
C LEU A 248 -11.91 -9.53 -10.15
N ALA A 249 -11.05 -8.99 -9.28
CA ALA A 249 -9.65 -9.33 -9.24
C ALA A 249 -9.48 -10.58 -8.37
N GLU A 250 -9.03 -11.70 -8.95
CA GLU A 250 -8.69 -12.91 -8.21
C GLU A 250 -7.21 -12.87 -7.83
N MET A 251 -6.94 -12.90 -6.53
CA MET A 251 -5.61 -12.98 -5.95
C MET A 251 -5.33 -14.41 -5.54
N THR A 252 -4.15 -14.93 -5.92
CA THR A 252 -3.70 -16.26 -5.52
C THR A 252 -2.35 -16.17 -4.82
N GLY A 253 -2.28 -16.65 -3.57
CA GLY A 253 -1.08 -16.69 -2.74
C GLY A 253 0.01 -17.63 -3.26
N PRO A 254 1.19 -17.57 -2.66
CA PRO A 254 1.46 -17.05 -1.33
C PRO A 254 1.80 -15.55 -1.30
N GLY A 255 1.51 -14.88 -0.17
CA GLY A 255 1.96 -13.53 0.12
C GLY A 255 0.86 -12.59 0.61
N ARG A 256 1.25 -11.36 0.94
CA ARG A 256 0.34 -10.35 1.48
C ARG A 256 -0.47 -9.68 0.37
N VAL A 257 -1.71 -9.37 0.71
CA VAL A 257 -2.62 -8.52 -0.07
C VAL A 257 -3.15 -7.44 0.86
N GLY A 258 -3.04 -6.17 0.43
CA GLY A 258 -3.64 -5.02 1.10
C GLY A 258 -4.85 -4.51 0.34
N ILE A 259 -5.90 -4.18 1.07
CA ILE A 259 -7.12 -3.57 0.54
C ILE A 259 -7.46 -2.30 1.29
N GLN A 260 -8.22 -1.43 0.62
CA GLN A 260 -8.79 -0.20 1.17
C GLN A 260 -10.32 -0.29 1.20
N SER A 261 -10.94 0.25 2.25
CA SER A 261 -12.39 0.15 2.44
C SER A 261 -13.21 1.13 1.60
N MET A 262 -12.58 2.18 1.08
CA MET A 262 -13.16 3.12 0.13
C MET A 262 -12.38 3.07 -1.17
N TYR A 263 -13.05 3.24 -2.30
CA TYR A 263 -12.40 3.35 -3.59
C TYR A 263 -12.92 4.56 -4.34
N HIS A 264 -12.01 5.27 -4.95
CA HIS A 264 -12.35 6.40 -5.79
C HIS A 264 -12.83 5.86 -7.14
N HIS A 265 -14.10 6.03 -7.44
CA HIS A 265 -14.53 5.97 -8.83
C HIS A 265 -13.93 7.20 -9.52
N HIS A 266 -12.88 7.02 -10.32
CA HIS A 266 -12.58 8.01 -11.33
C HIS A 266 -13.80 8.10 -12.23
N LYS A 267 -14.64 9.12 -12.04
CA LYS A 267 -15.55 9.55 -13.10
C LYS A 267 -14.62 9.91 -14.25
N GLY A 268 -14.61 9.07 -15.26
CA GLY A 268 -13.97 9.39 -16.54
C GLY A 268 -14.43 10.79 -16.92
N GLY A 269 -13.48 11.65 -17.27
CA GLY A 269 -13.72 13.07 -17.47
C GLY A 269 -14.96 13.33 -18.34
N GLU A 270 -15.77 14.26 -17.86
CA GLU A 270 -16.63 15.08 -18.71
C GLU A 270 -15.75 16.01 -19.55
#